data_bc9beaa725eac364531341af39b2683b
#
_entry.id   bc9beaa725eac364531341af39b2683b
#
_cell.length_a   1.000
_cell.length_b   1.000
_cell.length_c   1.000
_cell.angle_alpha   90.00
_cell.angle_beta   90.00
_cell.angle_gamma   90.00
#
_symmetry.space_group_name_H-M   'P 1'
#
loop_
_entity.id
_entity.type
_entity.pdbx_description
1 polymer ?
#
loop_
_entity_poly.entity_id
_entity_poly.type
_entity_poly.pdbx_seq_one_letter_code
_entity_poly.pdbx_strand_id
1 'polypeptide(L)'
;MGPVLGKSLTEGSRIVTRLIERQDFLLQVTLPPSVSIPTPPVTASIETGKGERAAITFISPATRTDPKIQGISFFYIASAESGVLPGMNVLALLPTGTTVGGVTVSAPAIVWWQDRAWAYRRAGPNTFTRTEISTSLPAPGGGYIVKDLPTNSEIVTQGAQLLLSEEFRAQIQVGGD
;
A
#
# COMPACT_ATOMS: atom_id res chain seq x y z
N MET A 1 -2.53 -17.26 19.59
CA MET A 1 -3.91 -16.78 19.78
C MET A 1 -3.84 -15.57 20.69
N GLY A 2 -4.51 -14.44 20.35
CA GLY A 2 -4.47 -13.23 21.17
C GLY A 2 -5.34 -13.35 22.43
N PRO A 3 -5.11 -12.52 23.47
CA PRO A 3 -5.80 -12.62 24.76
C PRO A 3 -7.34 -12.47 24.64
N VAL A 4 -7.80 -11.62 23.74
CA VAL A 4 -9.23 -11.40 23.47
C VAL A 4 -9.87 -12.62 22.83
N LEU A 5 -9.21 -13.23 21.84
CA LEU A 5 -9.68 -14.47 21.21
C LEU A 5 -9.70 -15.65 22.19
N GLY A 6 -8.70 -15.74 23.09
CA GLY A 6 -8.68 -16.76 24.13
C GLY A 6 -9.87 -16.64 25.06
N LYS A 7 -10.21 -15.43 25.51
CA LYS A 7 -11.38 -15.16 26.35
C LYS A 7 -12.69 -15.43 25.60
N SER A 8 -12.77 -15.02 24.34
CA SER A 8 -13.97 -15.26 23.50
C SER A 8 -14.23 -16.74 23.25
N LEU A 9 -13.19 -17.58 23.15
CA LEU A 9 -13.33 -19.02 23.03
C LEU A 9 -13.97 -19.64 24.28
N THR A 10 -13.63 -19.13 25.47
CA THR A 10 -14.15 -19.63 26.76
C THR A 10 -15.60 -19.17 27.01
N GLU A 11 -15.98 -18.02 26.46
CA GLU A 11 -17.29 -17.38 26.71
C GLU A 11 -18.33 -17.66 25.59
N GLY A 12 -18.03 -18.52 24.59
CA GLY A 12 -18.95 -18.85 23.47
C GLY A 12 -19.29 -17.65 22.59
N SER A 13 -18.34 -16.79 22.37
CA SER A 13 -18.50 -15.52 21.65
C SER A 13 -18.99 -15.73 20.21
N ARG A 14 -19.89 -14.83 19.76
CA ARG A 14 -20.39 -14.76 18.37
C ARG A 14 -19.25 -14.74 17.33
N ILE A 15 -18.09 -14.16 17.67
CA ILE A 15 -16.90 -14.12 16.81
C ILE A 15 -16.39 -15.54 16.53
N VAL A 16 -16.31 -16.37 17.58
CA VAL A 16 -15.83 -17.74 17.45
C VAL A 16 -16.78 -18.59 16.62
N THR A 17 -18.09 -18.45 16.84
CA THR A 17 -19.11 -19.12 16.04
C THR A 17 -18.94 -18.80 14.55
N ARG A 18 -18.83 -17.52 14.19
CA ARG A 18 -18.66 -17.10 12.80
C ARG A 18 -17.36 -17.63 12.16
N LEU A 19 -16.27 -17.72 12.92
CA LEU A 19 -15.01 -18.32 12.45
C LEU A 19 -15.16 -19.83 12.21
N ILE A 20 -15.85 -20.56 13.11
CA ILE A 20 -16.09 -22.00 12.96
C ILE A 20 -17.00 -22.28 11.76
N GLU A 21 -18.05 -21.47 11.60
CA GLU A 21 -18.99 -21.55 10.48
C GLU A 21 -18.42 -21.03 9.16
N ARG A 22 -17.15 -20.57 9.14
CA ARG A 22 -16.47 -20.01 7.97
C ARG A 22 -17.17 -18.81 7.35
N GLN A 23 -17.95 -18.08 8.14
CA GLN A 23 -18.55 -16.80 7.75
C GLN A 23 -17.52 -15.67 7.79
N ASP A 24 -16.51 -15.81 8.64
CA ASP A 24 -15.38 -14.89 8.76
C ASP A 24 -14.05 -15.66 8.75
N PHE A 25 -12.99 -14.97 8.35
CA PHE A 25 -11.63 -15.46 8.39
C PHE A 25 -10.75 -14.59 9.29
N LEU A 26 -9.88 -15.24 10.06
CA LEU A 26 -8.89 -14.57 10.89
C LEU A 26 -7.65 -14.27 10.05
N LEU A 27 -7.24 -13.01 10.04
CA LEU A 27 -6.02 -12.55 9.40
C LEU A 27 -4.99 -12.18 10.45
N GLN A 28 -3.75 -12.59 10.24
CA GLN A 28 -2.61 -12.07 11.00
C GLN A 28 -1.92 -11.01 10.16
N VAL A 29 -2.00 -9.77 10.61
CA VAL A 29 -1.34 -8.61 9.97
C VAL A 29 -0.07 -8.31 10.74
N THR A 30 1.08 -8.36 10.07
CA THR A 30 2.39 -8.08 10.67
C THR A 30 2.95 -6.79 10.09
N LEU A 31 3.27 -5.85 10.97
CA LEU A 31 3.94 -4.60 10.61
C LEU A 31 5.44 -4.79 10.67
N PRO A 32 6.20 -4.27 9.69
CA PRO A 32 7.66 -4.29 9.76
C PRO A 32 8.17 -3.48 10.95
N PRO A 33 9.37 -3.78 11.48
CA PRO A 33 9.92 -3.12 12.67
C PRO A 33 10.09 -1.59 12.52
N SER A 34 10.22 -1.12 11.28
CA SER A 34 10.34 0.31 10.95
C SER A 34 9.03 1.10 11.11
N VAL A 35 7.90 0.40 11.23
CA VAL A 35 6.57 1.02 11.37
C VAL A 35 6.09 0.85 12.80
N SER A 36 5.89 1.96 13.50
CA SER A 36 5.30 1.95 14.84
C SER A 36 3.90 2.52 14.77
N ILE A 37 2.91 1.74 15.19
CA ILE A 37 1.54 2.19 15.40
C ILE A 37 1.24 2.04 16.90
N PRO A 38 1.07 3.15 17.64
CA PRO A 38 0.83 3.10 19.08
C PRO A 38 -0.46 2.33 19.44
N THR A 39 -1.48 2.48 18.59
CA THR A 39 -2.76 1.80 18.76
C THR A 39 -3.19 1.27 17.39
N PRO A 40 -3.44 -0.05 17.25
CA PRO A 40 -3.92 -0.59 16.00
C PRO A 40 -5.28 -0.02 15.64
N PRO A 41 -5.50 0.40 14.38
CA PRO A 41 -6.80 0.94 13.95
C PRO A 41 -7.88 -0.13 14.05
N VAL A 42 -9.05 0.27 14.52
CA VAL A 42 -10.23 -0.63 14.64
C VAL A 42 -10.64 -1.16 13.28
N THR A 43 -10.53 -0.34 12.24
CA THR A 43 -10.86 -0.71 10.85
C THR A 43 -9.64 -0.49 9.96
N ALA A 44 -9.35 -1.47 9.14
CA ALA A 44 -8.32 -1.43 8.11
C ALA A 44 -8.89 -2.02 6.82
N SER A 45 -8.10 -2.07 5.76
CA SER A 45 -8.49 -2.71 4.50
C SER A 45 -7.41 -3.68 4.02
N ILE A 46 -7.83 -4.65 3.23
CA ILE A 46 -6.94 -5.55 2.49
C ILE A 46 -7.15 -5.37 0.99
N GLU A 47 -6.09 -5.54 0.22
CA GLU A 47 -6.19 -5.70 -1.23
C GLU A 47 -6.24 -7.19 -1.57
N THR A 48 -7.29 -7.60 -2.28
CA THR A 48 -7.46 -8.95 -2.76
C THR A 48 -6.77 -9.12 -4.12
N GLY A 49 -6.55 -10.35 -4.56
CA GLY A 49 -5.84 -10.65 -5.81
C GLY A 49 -6.48 -10.06 -7.09
N LYS A 50 -7.70 -9.51 -6.99
CA LYS A 50 -8.38 -8.81 -8.09
C LYS A 50 -8.21 -7.28 -8.04
N GLY A 51 -7.42 -6.76 -7.10
CA GLY A 51 -7.28 -5.31 -6.88
C GLY A 51 -8.49 -4.67 -6.16
N GLU A 52 -9.46 -5.48 -5.73
CA GLU A 52 -10.59 -5.02 -4.92
C GLU A 52 -10.16 -4.85 -3.47
N ARG A 53 -10.80 -3.91 -2.78
CA ARG A 53 -10.54 -3.67 -1.37
C ARG A 53 -11.69 -4.21 -0.53
N ALA A 54 -11.32 -4.92 0.53
CA ALA A 54 -12.24 -5.37 1.54
C ALA A 54 -11.88 -4.79 2.91
N ALA A 55 -12.88 -4.40 3.68
CA ALA A 55 -12.70 -3.93 5.05
C ALA A 55 -12.39 -5.10 5.99
N ILE A 56 -11.50 -4.86 6.95
CA ILE A 56 -11.17 -5.78 8.03
C ILE A 56 -11.28 -5.08 9.37
N THR A 57 -11.65 -5.83 10.40
CA THR A 57 -11.88 -5.30 11.75
C THR A 57 -10.88 -5.87 12.74
N PHE A 58 -10.29 -5.01 13.55
CA PHE A 58 -9.33 -5.37 14.59
C PHE A 58 -10.00 -6.21 15.69
N ILE A 59 -9.29 -7.26 16.14
CA ILE A 59 -9.74 -8.14 17.22
C ILE A 59 -8.81 -8.06 18.42
N SER A 60 -7.52 -8.31 18.21
CA SER A 60 -6.56 -8.30 19.30
C SER A 60 -5.11 -8.21 18.80
N PRO A 61 -4.18 -7.78 19.66
CA PRO A 61 -2.76 -8.01 19.43
C PRO A 61 -2.49 -9.51 19.31
N ALA A 62 -1.54 -9.91 18.45
CA ALA A 62 -1.08 -11.27 18.39
C ALA A 62 -0.01 -11.51 19.46
N THR A 63 -0.09 -12.64 20.15
CA THR A 63 0.89 -13.04 21.18
C THR A 63 2.14 -13.66 20.59
N ARG A 64 2.09 -14.03 19.31
CA ARG A 64 3.24 -14.57 18.56
C ARG A 64 3.27 -13.96 17.17
N THR A 65 4.47 -13.64 16.71
CA THR A 65 4.74 -13.26 15.32
C THR A 65 5.30 -14.46 14.59
N ASP A 66 5.07 -14.57 13.28
CA ASP A 66 5.72 -15.57 12.45
C ASP A 66 7.24 -15.39 12.57
N PRO A 67 8.02 -16.46 12.88
CA PRO A 67 9.45 -16.37 13.02
C PRO A 67 10.19 -15.86 11.77
N LYS A 68 9.57 -15.99 10.61
CA LYS A 68 10.11 -15.53 9.32
C LYS A 68 9.86 -14.05 9.07
N ILE A 69 8.89 -13.46 9.77
CA ILE A 69 8.48 -12.06 9.59
C ILE A 69 8.70 -11.34 10.92
N GLN A 70 9.79 -10.60 11.02
CA GLN A 70 10.06 -9.77 12.19
C GLN A 70 9.10 -8.59 12.23
N GLY A 71 8.51 -8.31 13.41
CA GLY A 71 7.62 -7.16 13.57
C GLY A 71 6.52 -7.38 14.61
N ILE A 72 5.61 -6.41 14.69
CA ILE A 72 4.45 -6.48 15.60
C ILE A 72 3.26 -7.02 14.82
N SER A 73 2.60 -8.04 15.36
CA SER A 73 1.45 -8.66 14.72
C SER A 73 0.14 -8.37 15.44
N PHE A 74 -0.91 -8.26 14.64
CA PHE A 74 -2.28 -8.05 15.08
C PHE A 74 -3.22 -9.04 14.41
N PHE A 75 -4.31 -9.38 15.08
CA PHE A 75 -5.39 -10.16 14.51
C PHE A 75 -6.53 -9.25 14.06
N TYR A 76 -6.95 -9.46 12.82
CA TYR A 76 -8.11 -8.85 12.20
C TYR A 76 -9.06 -9.93 11.68
N ILE A 77 -10.31 -9.56 11.48
CA ILE A 77 -11.32 -10.41 10.85
C ILE A 77 -11.72 -9.81 9.51
N ALA A 78 -11.79 -10.66 8.48
CA ALA A 78 -12.42 -10.38 7.19
C ALA A 78 -13.67 -11.25 7.03
N SER A 79 -14.72 -10.71 6.41
CA SER A 79 -15.88 -11.50 5.97
C SER A 79 -15.47 -12.52 4.90
N ALA A 80 -16.10 -13.67 4.84
CA ALA A 80 -15.90 -14.65 3.77
C ALA A 80 -16.24 -14.08 2.38
N GLU A 81 -17.12 -13.08 2.31
CA GLU A 81 -17.48 -12.38 1.07
C GLU A 81 -16.33 -11.51 0.52
N SER A 82 -15.29 -11.25 1.32
CA SER A 82 -14.10 -10.49 0.88
C SER A 82 -13.26 -11.18 -0.18
N GLY A 83 -13.54 -12.44 -0.49
CA GLY A 83 -12.76 -13.24 -1.45
C GLY A 83 -11.42 -13.75 -0.91
N VAL A 84 -11.14 -13.55 0.38
CA VAL A 84 -9.95 -14.10 1.05
C VAL A 84 -10.17 -15.57 1.37
N LEU A 85 -9.16 -16.38 1.15
CA LEU A 85 -9.17 -17.80 1.49
C LEU A 85 -8.09 -18.12 2.54
N PRO A 86 -8.29 -19.16 3.36
CA PRO A 86 -7.27 -19.62 4.29
C PRO A 86 -5.94 -19.94 3.59
N GLY A 87 -4.84 -19.41 4.14
CA GLY A 87 -3.49 -19.60 3.57
C GLY A 87 -3.10 -18.56 2.52
N MET A 88 -3.98 -17.63 2.13
CA MET A 88 -3.61 -16.55 1.24
C MET A 88 -2.75 -15.50 1.95
N ASN A 89 -1.78 -14.95 1.20
CA ASN A 89 -1.08 -13.74 1.58
C ASN A 89 -1.79 -12.54 0.91
N VAL A 90 -2.13 -11.55 1.71
CA VAL A 90 -2.80 -10.32 1.26
C VAL A 90 -2.06 -9.09 1.77
N LEU A 91 -2.14 -8.00 1.02
CA LEU A 91 -1.61 -6.72 1.47
C LEU A 91 -2.65 -6.02 2.36
N ALA A 92 -2.28 -5.74 3.61
CA ALA A 92 -3.13 -4.98 4.52
C ALA A 92 -2.71 -3.51 4.54
N LEU A 93 -3.68 -2.63 4.46
CA LEU A 93 -3.54 -1.17 4.51
C LEU A 93 -4.15 -0.67 5.82
N LEU A 94 -3.28 -0.26 6.74
CA LEU A 94 -3.69 0.23 8.05
C LEU A 94 -3.61 1.77 8.08
N PRO A 95 -4.70 2.47 8.40
CA PRO A 95 -4.66 3.91 8.61
C PRO A 95 -3.80 4.23 9.85
N THR A 96 -2.79 5.04 9.68
CA THR A 96 -1.88 5.44 10.78
C THR A 96 -2.40 6.61 11.61
N GLY A 97 -3.55 7.17 11.25
CA GLY A 97 -4.13 8.37 11.87
C GLY A 97 -3.51 9.68 11.42
N THR A 98 -2.41 9.64 10.68
CA THR A 98 -1.77 10.85 10.13
C THR A 98 -2.26 11.07 8.71
N THR A 99 -3.00 12.17 8.49
CA THR A 99 -3.36 12.59 7.14
C THR A 99 -2.18 13.29 6.50
N VAL A 100 -1.78 12.80 5.36
CA VAL A 100 -0.71 13.41 4.55
C VAL A 100 -1.33 14.01 3.31
N GLY A 101 -1.18 15.33 3.15
CA GLY A 101 -1.53 16.03 1.91
C GLY A 101 -0.48 15.77 0.83
N GLY A 102 -0.92 15.61 -0.41
CA GLY A 102 -0.03 15.42 -1.56
C GLY A 102 -0.81 15.11 -2.83
N VAL A 103 -0.10 15.02 -3.94
CA VAL A 103 -0.62 14.65 -5.25
C VAL A 103 -0.35 13.17 -5.49
N THR A 104 -1.36 12.43 -5.91
CA THR A 104 -1.18 11.03 -6.30
C THR A 104 -0.60 10.95 -7.71
N VAL A 105 0.58 10.33 -7.83
CA VAL A 105 1.20 9.99 -9.10
C VAL A 105 0.97 8.51 -9.34
N SER A 106 0.23 8.18 -10.39
CA SER A 106 -0.13 6.79 -10.73
C SER A 106 1.07 5.99 -11.24
N ALA A 107 1.07 4.69 -11.02
CA ALA A 107 2.16 3.80 -11.43
C ALA A 107 2.59 3.93 -12.91
N PRO A 108 1.68 4.06 -13.90
CA PRO A 108 2.05 4.24 -15.30
C PRO A 108 2.81 5.54 -15.61
N ALA A 109 2.71 6.55 -14.74
CA ALA A 109 3.43 7.81 -14.88
C ALA A 109 4.88 7.74 -14.40
N ILE A 110 5.25 6.67 -13.70
CA ILE A 110 6.54 6.55 -13.02
C ILE A 110 7.51 5.81 -13.93
N VAL A 111 8.66 6.44 -14.17
CA VAL A 111 9.79 5.82 -14.87
C VAL A 111 10.96 5.66 -13.89
N TRP A 112 11.58 4.49 -13.94
CA TRP A 112 12.71 4.17 -13.08
C TRP A 112 14.01 4.38 -13.84
N TRP A 113 14.92 5.16 -13.24
CA TRP A 113 16.26 5.39 -13.78
C TRP A 113 17.26 5.63 -12.63
N GLN A 114 18.38 4.94 -12.69
CA GLN A 114 19.44 4.97 -11.65
C GLN A 114 18.87 4.75 -10.23
N ASP A 115 18.07 3.71 -10.06
CA ASP A 115 17.41 3.32 -8.80
C ASP A 115 16.51 4.41 -8.19
N ARG A 116 16.12 5.42 -8.97
CA ARG A 116 15.20 6.49 -8.58
C ARG A 116 13.93 6.47 -9.41
N ALA A 117 12.85 6.89 -8.79
CA ALA A 117 11.57 7.07 -9.44
C ALA A 117 11.43 8.50 -9.97
N TRP A 118 10.99 8.64 -11.22
CA TRP A 118 10.82 9.91 -11.90
C TRP A 118 9.45 9.99 -12.56
N ALA A 119 8.93 11.19 -12.72
CA ALA A 119 7.77 11.45 -13.56
C ALA A 119 8.03 12.69 -14.45
N TYR A 120 7.36 12.73 -15.59
CA TYR A 120 7.42 13.90 -16.48
C TYR A 120 6.22 14.79 -16.23
N ARG A 121 6.49 16.03 -15.85
CA ARG A 121 5.52 17.10 -15.69
C ARG A 121 5.52 17.99 -16.93
N ARG A 122 4.34 18.34 -17.44
CA ARG A 122 4.20 19.29 -18.52
C ARG A 122 4.54 20.69 -18.01
N ALA A 123 5.50 21.34 -18.67
CA ALA A 123 5.96 22.70 -18.37
C ALA A 123 5.48 23.70 -19.43
N GLY A 124 5.03 23.23 -20.58
CA GLY A 124 4.55 24.04 -21.70
C GLY A 124 3.84 23.17 -22.74
N PRO A 125 3.42 23.77 -23.88
CA PRO A 125 2.67 23.04 -24.92
C PRO A 125 3.36 21.75 -25.40
N ASN A 126 4.68 21.80 -25.60
CA ASN A 126 5.52 20.68 -26.05
C ASN A 126 6.76 20.48 -25.17
N THR A 127 6.73 21.00 -23.93
CA THR A 127 7.87 20.95 -23.02
C THR A 127 7.51 20.15 -21.79
N PHE A 128 8.36 19.19 -21.47
CA PHE A 128 8.21 18.31 -20.31
C PHE A 128 9.45 18.41 -19.43
N THR A 129 9.26 18.44 -18.12
CA THR A 129 10.36 18.48 -17.15
C THR A 129 10.31 17.21 -16.31
N ARG A 130 11.43 16.53 -16.21
CA ARG A 130 11.59 15.36 -15.35
C ARG A 130 11.67 15.82 -13.89
N THR A 131 10.88 15.19 -13.03
CA THR A 131 10.81 15.49 -11.59
C THR A 131 10.99 14.18 -10.82
N GLU A 132 11.84 14.19 -9.80
CA GLU A 132 12.02 13.03 -8.93
C GLU A 132 10.76 12.81 -8.08
N ILE A 133 10.36 11.55 -7.92
CA ILE A 133 9.15 11.16 -7.18
C ILE A 133 9.57 10.38 -5.94
N SER A 134 9.14 10.86 -4.78
CA SER A 134 9.31 10.10 -3.54
C SER A 134 8.42 8.87 -3.54
N THR A 135 9.01 7.71 -3.27
CA THR A 135 8.30 6.43 -3.18
C THR A 135 7.99 6.02 -1.74
N SER A 136 8.16 6.95 -0.79
CA SER A 136 7.95 6.68 0.65
C SER A 136 6.50 6.49 1.06
N LEU A 137 5.54 6.97 0.26
CA LEU A 137 4.11 6.93 0.56
C LEU A 137 3.35 6.26 -0.58
N PRO A 138 3.15 4.93 -0.52
CA PRO A 138 2.35 4.21 -1.51
C PRO A 138 0.91 4.73 -1.55
N ALA A 139 0.38 4.95 -2.75
CA ALA A 139 -0.99 5.36 -2.96
C ALA A 139 -1.92 4.16 -3.13
N PRO A 140 -3.16 4.26 -2.64
CA PRO A 140 -4.19 3.28 -2.93
C PRO A 140 -4.43 3.15 -4.45
N GLY A 141 -4.45 1.92 -4.98
CA GLY A 141 -4.63 1.67 -6.42
C GLY A 141 -3.35 1.76 -7.25
N GLY A 142 -2.20 1.83 -6.60
CA GLY A 142 -0.87 1.85 -7.23
C GLY A 142 -0.33 3.27 -7.46
N GLY A 143 1.01 3.39 -7.47
CA GLY A 143 1.71 4.66 -7.50
C GLY A 143 2.04 5.20 -6.12
N TYR A 144 2.28 6.52 -6.00
CA TYR A 144 2.76 7.14 -4.77
C TYR A 144 2.12 8.51 -4.54
N ILE A 145 2.01 8.90 -3.27
CA ILE A 145 1.61 10.24 -2.84
C ILE A 145 2.88 11.09 -2.72
N VAL A 146 2.93 12.17 -3.49
CA VAL A 146 4.08 13.09 -3.56
C VAL A 146 3.69 14.41 -2.92
N LYS A 147 4.41 14.82 -1.86
CA LYS A 147 4.11 16.02 -1.08
C LYS A 147 4.52 17.32 -1.80
N ASP A 148 5.66 17.26 -2.48
CA ASP A 148 6.32 18.44 -3.04
C ASP A 148 5.92 18.73 -4.50
N LEU A 149 4.84 18.08 -4.97
CA LEU A 149 4.31 18.30 -6.30
C LEU A 149 3.13 19.29 -6.25
N PRO A 150 3.12 20.37 -7.06
CA PRO A 150 1.99 21.28 -7.12
C PRO A 150 0.69 20.55 -7.50
N THR A 151 -0.41 20.90 -6.84
CA THR A 151 -1.71 20.19 -6.94
C THR A 151 -2.31 20.18 -8.36
N ASN A 152 -1.97 21.18 -9.16
CA ASN A 152 -2.43 21.33 -10.55
C ASN A 152 -1.38 20.89 -11.59
N SER A 153 -0.41 20.07 -11.19
CA SER A 153 0.60 19.55 -12.11
C SER A 153 -0.01 18.57 -13.11
N GLU A 154 0.22 18.80 -14.38
CA GLU A 154 -0.09 17.86 -15.45
C GLU A 154 1.03 16.83 -15.57
N ILE A 155 0.76 15.58 -15.24
CA ILE A 155 1.74 14.48 -15.26
C ILE A 155 1.46 13.56 -16.46
N VAL A 156 2.50 13.20 -17.16
CA VAL A 156 2.43 12.26 -18.30
C VAL A 156 2.20 10.86 -17.79
N THR A 157 1.04 10.28 -18.12
CA THR A 157 0.65 8.91 -17.74
C THR A 157 0.86 7.89 -18.86
N GLN A 158 0.97 8.37 -20.10
CA GLN A 158 1.25 7.52 -21.27
C GLN A 158 2.45 8.08 -22.02
N GLY A 159 3.39 7.22 -22.39
CA GLY A 159 4.62 7.63 -23.08
C GLY A 159 5.72 8.21 -22.18
N ALA A 160 5.62 8.13 -20.86
CA ALA A 160 6.67 8.61 -19.96
C ALA A 160 8.04 7.94 -20.21
N GLN A 161 8.05 6.65 -20.53
CA GLN A 161 9.26 5.91 -20.89
C GLN A 161 9.86 6.37 -22.23
N LEU A 162 9.00 6.79 -23.17
CA LEU A 162 9.46 7.34 -24.45
C LEU A 162 10.15 8.68 -24.24
N LEU A 163 9.60 9.55 -23.39
CA LEU A 163 10.24 10.83 -23.05
C LEU A 163 11.61 10.63 -22.42
N LEU A 164 11.77 9.63 -21.55
CA LEU A 164 13.08 9.27 -20.99
C LEU A 164 14.08 8.88 -22.07
N SER A 165 13.65 8.06 -23.02
CA SER A 165 14.50 7.62 -24.14
C SER A 165 14.91 8.77 -25.06
N GLU A 166 14.00 9.71 -25.35
CA GLU A 166 14.29 10.88 -26.18
C GLU A 166 15.22 11.89 -25.47
N GLU A 167 15.07 12.06 -24.16
CA GLU A 167 15.96 12.90 -23.36
C GLU A 167 17.43 12.41 -23.46
N PHE A 168 17.65 11.09 -23.37
CA PHE A 168 19.00 10.54 -23.51
C PHE A 168 19.52 10.60 -24.93
N ARG A 169 18.68 10.41 -25.95
CA ARG A 169 19.09 10.57 -27.33
C ARG A 169 19.60 11.99 -27.61
N ALA A 170 18.88 12.99 -27.08
CA ALA A 170 19.29 14.39 -27.22
C ALA A 170 20.64 14.69 -26.52
N GLN A 171 20.90 14.09 -25.36
CA GLN A 171 22.16 14.25 -24.63
C GLN A 171 23.37 13.65 -25.38
N ILE A 172 23.18 12.51 -26.06
CA ILE A 172 24.25 11.86 -26.83
C ILE A 172 24.63 12.71 -28.08
N GLN A 173 23.67 13.39 -28.71
CA GLN A 173 23.91 14.23 -29.88
C GLN A 173 24.65 15.53 -29.54
N VAL A 174 24.52 16.04 -28.31
CA VAL A 174 25.19 17.29 -27.89
C VAL A 174 26.64 17.06 -27.40
N GLY A 175 27.01 15.84 -27.07
CA GLY A 175 28.33 15.46 -26.55
C GLY A 175 29.31 14.93 -27.63
N GLY A 176 29.00 15.09 -28.90
CA GLY A 176 29.76 14.53 -30.05
C GLY A 176 30.49 15.55 -30.94
N ASP A 177 30.80 16.76 -30.43
CA ASP A 177 31.66 17.74 -31.10
C ASP A 177 33.02 17.84 -30.41
#